data_9ffc699495f9bae123fb7e919531a570
#
_entry.id   9ffc699495f9bae123fb7e919531a570
#
_cell.length_a   1.000
_cell.length_b   1.000
_cell.length_c   1.000
_cell.angle_alpha   90.00
_cell.angle_beta   90.00
_cell.angle_gamma   90.00
#
_symmetry.space_group_name_H-M   'P 1'
#
loop_
_entity.id
_entity.type
_entity.pdbx_description
1 polymer ?
#
loop_
_entity_poly.entity_id
_entity_poly.type
_entity_poly.pdbx_seq_one_letter_code
_entity_poly.pdbx_strand_id
1 'polypeptide(L)'
;MTGLKDKIVLITGASSGIGEATVRELAAAGARLFIGARRAERLKALAGEIGERVAWRELDVTDAESFEAFADAAHAQFGQIDALVNNAGVMPLSPLAALKRDEWARMINVNIFGVLNGIASVLPRFIAQKNGHIVNVASVGAHLVLPTAAVYCGTKYAVWAITEGLRQEHDDIRATIISPGVTATELGDDISDPQVAAALKEWRQKSLTPDAIARAIRFALDQPDGVDVNEVIVRPTAANM
;
A
#
# COMPACT_ATOMS: atom_id res chain seq x y z
N MET A 1 -8.00 24.92 -1.58
CA MET A 1 -8.84 23.75 -1.20
C MET A 1 -8.04 22.54 -1.60
N THR A 2 -7.90 21.52 -0.76
CA THR A 2 -7.18 20.29 -1.11
C THR A 2 -8.00 19.55 -2.17
N GLY A 3 -7.36 19.00 -3.21
CA GLY A 3 -8.01 18.20 -4.25
C GLY A 3 -8.59 16.88 -3.71
N LEU A 4 -8.34 16.56 -2.43
CA LEU A 4 -8.80 15.35 -1.72
C LEU A 4 -10.17 15.50 -1.06
N LYS A 5 -10.72 16.71 -0.95
CA LYS A 5 -12.02 16.89 -0.30
C LYS A 5 -13.08 16.06 -1.01
N ASP A 6 -13.75 15.20 -0.24
CA ASP A 6 -14.82 14.27 -0.66
C ASP A 6 -14.41 13.21 -1.71
N LYS A 7 -13.12 13.12 -2.10
CA LYS A 7 -12.60 12.01 -2.90
C LYS A 7 -12.73 10.68 -2.14
N ILE A 8 -13.13 9.64 -2.85
CA ILE A 8 -13.35 8.30 -2.30
C ILE A 8 -12.10 7.46 -2.55
N VAL A 9 -11.39 7.11 -1.47
CA VAL A 9 -10.12 6.39 -1.52
C VAL A 9 -10.23 5.04 -0.82
N LEU A 10 -9.90 3.97 -1.52
CA LEU A 10 -9.76 2.62 -0.97
C LEU A 10 -8.33 2.44 -0.44
N ILE A 11 -8.18 1.84 0.75
CA ILE A 11 -6.85 1.62 1.36
C ILE A 11 -6.76 0.19 1.88
N THR A 12 -5.81 -0.59 1.37
CA THR A 12 -5.54 -1.94 1.85
C THR A 12 -4.45 -1.96 2.94
N GLY A 13 -4.48 -2.96 3.83
CA GLY A 13 -3.51 -3.05 4.92
C GLY A 13 -3.66 -1.92 5.96
N ALA A 14 -4.86 -1.38 6.11
CA ALA A 14 -5.14 -0.19 6.91
C ALA A 14 -5.13 -0.40 8.43
N SER A 15 -4.92 -1.63 8.91
CA SER A 15 -5.00 -1.98 10.33
C SER A 15 -3.76 -1.64 11.15
N SER A 16 -2.69 -1.12 10.56
CA SER A 16 -1.47 -0.68 11.25
C SER A 16 -0.50 0.08 10.32
N GLY A 17 0.54 0.68 10.91
CA GLY A 17 1.69 1.22 10.21
C GLY A 17 1.34 2.27 9.16
N ILE A 18 1.91 2.15 7.95
CA ILE A 18 1.71 3.11 6.85
C ILE A 18 0.22 3.21 6.48
N GLY A 19 -0.50 2.08 6.42
CA GLY A 19 -1.91 2.07 6.06
C GLY A 19 -2.77 2.85 7.05
N GLU A 20 -2.61 2.63 8.35
CA GLU A 20 -3.31 3.37 9.40
C GLU A 20 -2.97 4.87 9.36
N ALA A 21 -1.68 5.21 9.26
CA ALA A 21 -1.26 6.61 9.15
C ALA A 21 -1.85 7.29 7.90
N THR A 22 -1.93 6.57 6.77
CA THR A 22 -2.56 7.07 5.53
C THR A 22 -4.05 7.33 5.72
N VAL A 23 -4.76 6.45 6.43
CA VAL A 23 -6.18 6.66 6.75
C VAL A 23 -6.35 7.98 7.54
N ARG A 24 -5.56 8.19 8.58
CA ARG A 24 -5.61 9.41 9.41
C ARG A 24 -5.29 10.66 8.59
N GLU A 25 -4.23 10.63 7.79
CA GLU A 25 -3.78 11.74 6.97
C GLU A 25 -4.82 12.15 5.90
N LEU A 26 -5.40 11.18 5.19
CA LEU A 26 -6.38 11.45 4.13
C LEU A 26 -7.74 11.85 4.70
N ALA A 27 -8.17 11.27 5.82
CA ALA A 27 -9.40 11.68 6.50
C ALA A 27 -9.30 13.13 7.00
N ALA A 28 -8.17 13.53 7.58
CA ALA A 28 -7.90 14.90 7.99
C ALA A 28 -7.88 15.88 6.82
N ALA A 29 -7.49 15.43 5.62
CA ALA A 29 -7.55 16.20 4.37
C ALA A 29 -8.96 16.27 3.76
N GLY A 30 -9.95 15.59 4.34
CA GLY A 30 -11.35 15.63 3.94
C GLY A 30 -11.78 14.53 2.98
N ALA A 31 -10.96 13.53 2.70
CA ALA A 31 -11.32 12.36 1.91
C ALA A 31 -12.37 11.47 2.63
N ARG A 32 -13.12 10.69 1.86
CA ARG A 32 -13.97 9.60 2.31
C ARG A 32 -13.24 8.29 2.03
N LEU A 33 -13.14 7.42 3.03
CA LEU A 33 -12.24 6.27 2.95
C LEU A 33 -13.01 4.97 3.12
N PHE A 34 -12.66 3.98 2.29
CA PHE A 34 -13.07 2.60 2.51
C PHE A 34 -11.83 1.77 2.79
N ILE A 35 -11.72 1.24 4.01
CA ILE A 35 -10.49 0.64 4.49
C ILE A 35 -10.62 -0.87 4.66
N GLY A 36 -9.57 -1.62 4.27
CA GLY A 36 -9.55 -3.07 4.30
C GLY A 36 -8.29 -3.65 4.91
N ALA A 37 -8.45 -4.71 5.69
CA ALA A 37 -7.40 -5.57 6.21
C ALA A 37 -8.03 -6.83 6.83
N ARG A 38 -7.20 -7.84 7.19
CA ARG A 38 -7.66 -9.06 7.86
C ARG A 38 -8.06 -8.85 9.32
N ARG A 39 -7.54 -7.82 10.00
CA ARG A 39 -7.79 -7.54 11.43
C ARG A 39 -8.99 -6.63 11.59
N ALA A 40 -10.19 -7.20 11.48
CA ALA A 40 -11.47 -6.49 11.50
C ALA A 40 -11.65 -5.57 12.73
N GLU A 41 -11.27 -6.02 13.94
CA GLU A 41 -11.41 -5.23 15.16
C GLU A 41 -10.57 -3.95 15.16
N ARG A 42 -9.36 -3.99 14.55
CA ARG A 42 -8.54 -2.78 14.40
C ARG A 42 -9.15 -1.79 13.40
N LEU A 43 -9.73 -2.30 12.30
CA LEU A 43 -10.42 -1.46 11.33
C LEU A 43 -11.65 -0.78 11.94
N LYS A 44 -12.43 -1.55 12.69
CA LYS A 44 -13.61 -1.05 13.41
C LYS A 44 -13.25 0.05 14.41
N ALA A 45 -12.18 -0.16 15.19
CA ALA A 45 -11.70 0.83 16.15
C ALA A 45 -11.25 2.11 15.45
N LEU A 46 -10.44 1.99 14.38
CA LEU A 46 -9.95 3.13 13.60
C LEU A 46 -11.10 3.91 12.93
N ALA A 47 -12.06 3.22 12.33
CA ALA A 47 -13.23 3.84 11.73
C ALA A 47 -14.11 4.55 12.77
N GLY A 48 -14.29 3.93 13.95
CA GLY A 48 -15.04 4.53 15.06
C GLY A 48 -14.38 5.79 15.64
N GLU A 49 -13.06 5.84 15.68
CA GLU A 49 -12.30 7.01 16.11
C GLU A 49 -12.40 8.19 15.15
N ILE A 50 -12.32 7.92 13.82
CA ILE A 50 -12.34 8.98 12.80
C ILE A 50 -13.77 9.42 12.48
N GLY A 51 -14.74 8.52 12.56
CA GLY A 51 -16.16 8.79 12.35
C GLY A 51 -16.63 8.58 10.89
N GLU A 52 -17.68 9.27 10.51
CA GLU A 52 -18.51 9.03 9.29
C GLU A 52 -17.74 9.06 7.95
N ARG A 53 -16.54 9.61 7.92
CA ARG A 53 -15.71 9.63 6.71
C ARG A 53 -15.04 8.30 6.41
N VAL A 54 -15.05 7.33 7.32
CA VAL A 54 -14.35 6.05 7.18
C VAL A 54 -15.33 4.90 7.34
N ALA A 55 -15.48 4.12 6.28
CA ALA A 55 -16.13 2.82 6.33
C ALA A 55 -15.08 1.70 6.15
N TRP A 56 -15.41 0.49 6.56
CA TRP A 56 -14.46 -0.60 6.55
C TRP A 56 -15.10 -1.95 6.21
N ARG A 57 -14.26 -2.87 5.73
CA ARG A 57 -14.62 -4.28 5.53
C ARG A 57 -13.38 -5.14 5.76
N GLU A 58 -13.57 -6.36 6.26
CA GLU A 58 -12.51 -7.35 6.27
C GLU A 58 -12.08 -7.67 4.83
N LEU A 59 -10.76 -7.74 4.60
CA LEU A 59 -10.16 -7.97 3.28
C LEU A 59 -8.94 -8.86 3.40
N ASP A 60 -8.94 -9.97 2.69
CA ASP A 60 -7.75 -10.70 2.33
C ASP A 60 -7.38 -10.36 0.88
N VAL A 61 -6.29 -9.62 0.69
CA VAL A 61 -5.84 -9.18 -0.64
C VAL A 61 -5.40 -10.34 -1.54
N THR A 62 -5.12 -11.52 -0.98
CA THR A 62 -4.73 -12.72 -1.75
C THR A 62 -5.92 -13.42 -2.38
N ASP A 63 -7.13 -13.09 -1.96
CA ASP A 63 -8.39 -13.63 -2.46
C ASP A 63 -9.05 -12.59 -3.39
N ALA A 64 -9.17 -12.93 -4.68
CA ALA A 64 -9.76 -12.09 -5.70
C ALA A 64 -11.23 -11.77 -5.43
N GLU A 65 -12.01 -12.75 -4.95
CA GLU A 65 -13.44 -12.56 -4.63
C GLU A 65 -13.61 -11.64 -3.40
N SER A 66 -12.73 -11.78 -2.40
CA SER A 66 -12.68 -10.88 -1.25
C SER A 66 -12.39 -9.44 -1.67
N PHE A 67 -11.49 -9.25 -2.63
CA PHE A 67 -11.15 -7.91 -3.11
C PHE A 67 -12.28 -7.30 -3.96
N GLU A 68 -12.90 -8.08 -4.84
CA GLU A 68 -14.06 -7.61 -5.62
C GLU A 68 -15.21 -7.21 -4.69
N ALA A 69 -15.56 -8.05 -3.70
CA ALA A 69 -16.58 -7.74 -2.72
C ALA A 69 -16.24 -6.48 -1.85
N PHE A 70 -14.94 -6.20 -1.64
CA PHE A 70 -14.47 -4.99 -0.97
C PHE A 70 -14.72 -3.75 -1.86
N ALA A 71 -14.36 -3.79 -3.14
CA ALA A 71 -14.57 -2.71 -4.09
C ALA A 71 -16.06 -2.45 -4.35
N ASP A 72 -16.87 -3.52 -4.47
CA ASP A 72 -18.33 -3.41 -4.62
C ASP A 72 -18.99 -2.74 -3.42
N ALA A 73 -18.58 -3.14 -2.20
CA ALA A 73 -19.11 -2.53 -0.98
C ALA A 73 -18.74 -1.04 -0.89
N ALA A 74 -17.53 -0.65 -1.29
CA ALA A 74 -17.12 0.75 -1.36
C ALA A 74 -17.97 1.54 -2.37
N HIS A 75 -18.18 0.97 -3.56
CA HIS A 75 -19.02 1.59 -4.58
C HIS A 75 -20.49 1.72 -4.12
N ALA A 76 -21.05 0.70 -3.50
CA ALA A 76 -22.40 0.74 -2.95
C ALA A 76 -22.56 1.80 -1.84
N GLN A 77 -21.52 1.97 -1.01
CA GLN A 77 -21.52 2.93 0.10
C GLN A 77 -21.37 4.38 -0.36
N PHE A 78 -20.58 4.64 -1.40
CA PHE A 78 -20.14 5.98 -1.76
C PHE A 78 -20.53 6.43 -3.18
N GLY A 79 -20.98 5.52 -4.04
CA GLY A 79 -21.41 5.79 -5.41
C GLY A 79 -20.31 5.79 -6.46
N GLN A 80 -19.04 5.99 -6.07
CA GLN A 80 -17.88 5.93 -6.97
C GLN A 80 -16.62 5.50 -6.21
N ILE A 81 -15.51 5.34 -6.93
CA ILE A 81 -14.17 5.16 -6.37
C ILE A 81 -13.24 6.08 -7.16
N ASP A 82 -12.48 6.94 -6.48
CA ASP A 82 -11.55 7.86 -7.11
C ASP A 82 -10.10 7.36 -7.07
N ALA A 83 -9.73 6.62 -6.02
CA ALA A 83 -8.38 6.08 -5.91
C ALA A 83 -8.32 4.77 -5.11
N LEU A 84 -7.27 3.98 -5.38
CA LEU A 84 -6.89 2.80 -4.61
C LEU A 84 -5.45 2.95 -4.13
N VAL A 85 -5.23 2.76 -2.82
CA VAL A 85 -3.90 2.63 -2.22
C VAL A 85 -3.65 1.15 -1.87
N ASN A 86 -2.89 0.46 -2.70
CA ASN A 86 -2.38 -0.89 -2.45
C ASN A 86 -1.19 -0.80 -1.49
N ASN A 87 -1.47 -0.88 -0.19
CA ASN A 87 -0.46 -0.79 0.85
C ASN A 87 -0.23 -2.13 1.58
N ALA A 88 -1.17 -3.07 1.53
CA ALA A 88 -0.99 -4.38 2.15
C ALA A 88 0.30 -5.06 1.68
N GLY A 89 1.10 -5.58 2.61
CA GLY A 89 2.36 -6.25 2.30
C GLY A 89 2.90 -7.07 3.47
N VAL A 90 3.82 -7.99 3.16
CA VAL A 90 4.54 -8.83 4.13
C VAL A 90 6.01 -8.91 3.77
N MET A 91 6.87 -9.14 4.77
CA MET A 91 8.33 -9.12 4.61
C MET A 91 9.03 -10.17 5.52
N PRO A 92 8.71 -11.46 5.42
CA PRO A 92 9.49 -12.49 6.10
C PRO A 92 10.85 -12.67 5.39
N LEU A 93 11.88 -12.04 5.94
CA LEU A 93 13.24 -12.06 5.38
C LEU A 93 14.01 -13.29 5.84
N SER A 94 14.80 -13.90 4.92
CA SER A 94 15.71 -15.00 5.22
C SER A 94 16.74 -15.18 4.11
N PRO A 95 17.93 -15.75 4.39
CA PRO A 95 18.85 -16.17 3.33
C PRO A 95 18.17 -17.15 2.38
N LEU A 96 18.46 -17.08 1.08
CA LEU A 96 17.90 -18.03 0.10
C LEU A 96 18.26 -19.48 0.43
N ALA A 97 19.44 -19.71 1.00
CA ALA A 97 19.87 -21.04 1.44
C ALA A 97 19.00 -21.66 2.55
N ALA A 98 18.19 -20.85 3.25
CA ALA A 98 17.24 -21.35 4.24
C ALA A 98 16.01 -22.05 3.60
N LEU A 99 15.83 -21.92 2.28
CA LEU A 99 14.80 -22.58 1.46
C LEU A 99 13.38 -22.47 2.01
N LYS A 100 13.03 -21.33 2.60
CA LYS A 100 11.71 -21.08 3.21
C LYS A 100 10.64 -20.81 2.15
N ARG A 101 10.24 -21.84 1.42
CA ARG A 101 9.34 -21.76 0.26
C ARG A 101 7.97 -21.19 0.60
N ASP A 102 7.43 -21.49 1.78
CA ASP A 102 6.12 -20.98 2.22
C ASP A 102 6.16 -19.46 2.46
N GLU A 103 7.28 -18.96 3.01
CA GLU A 103 7.48 -17.50 3.16
C GLU A 103 7.62 -16.81 1.80
N TRP A 104 8.30 -17.45 0.84
CA TRP A 104 8.40 -16.93 -0.53
C TRP A 104 7.03 -16.88 -1.22
N ALA A 105 6.25 -17.97 -1.15
CA ALA A 105 4.91 -18.04 -1.70
C ALA A 105 4.00 -16.98 -1.06
N ARG A 106 4.07 -16.80 0.25
CA ARG A 106 3.32 -15.77 0.98
C ARG A 106 3.69 -14.35 0.51
N MET A 107 4.98 -14.04 0.30
CA MET A 107 5.40 -12.74 -0.23
C MET A 107 4.88 -12.50 -1.64
N ILE A 108 4.94 -13.49 -2.52
CA ILE A 108 4.43 -13.39 -3.88
C ILE A 108 2.90 -13.20 -3.87
N ASN A 109 2.19 -13.99 -3.08
CA ASN A 109 0.73 -13.91 -3.01
C ASN A 109 0.25 -12.56 -2.46
N VAL A 110 0.84 -12.07 -1.38
CA VAL A 110 0.40 -10.80 -0.78
C VAL A 110 0.92 -9.60 -1.57
N ASN A 111 2.22 -9.55 -1.88
CA ASN A 111 2.83 -8.34 -2.42
C ASN A 111 2.63 -8.19 -3.94
N ILE A 112 2.42 -9.29 -4.69
CA ILE A 112 2.21 -9.24 -6.14
C ILE A 112 0.73 -9.51 -6.46
N PHE A 113 0.21 -10.71 -6.14
CA PHE A 113 -1.20 -11.02 -6.45
C PHE A 113 -2.17 -10.10 -5.71
N GLY A 114 -1.87 -9.69 -4.48
CA GLY A 114 -2.68 -8.71 -3.77
C GLY A 114 -2.77 -7.36 -4.50
N VAL A 115 -1.68 -6.89 -5.10
CA VAL A 115 -1.68 -5.66 -5.94
C VAL A 115 -2.47 -5.89 -7.22
N LEU A 116 -2.28 -7.02 -7.89
CA LEU A 116 -3.00 -7.36 -9.13
C LEU A 116 -4.52 -7.50 -8.89
N ASN A 117 -4.93 -8.13 -7.80
CA ASN A 117 -6.34 -8.23 -7.41
C ASN A 117 -6.94 -6.84 -7.17
N GLY A 118 -6.18 -5.94 -6.52
CA GLY A 118 -6.59 -4.56 -6.34
C GLY A 118 -6.76 -3.80 -7.65
N ILE A 119 -5.81 -3.92 -8.55
CA ILE A 119 -5.91 -3.33 -9.89
C ILE A 119 -7.13 -3.90 -10.63
N ALA A 120 -7.29 -5.21 -10.66
CA ALA A 120 -8.39 -5.86 -11.36
C ALA A 120 -9.78 -5.42 -10.85
N SER A 121 -9.93 -5.20 -9.54
CA SER A 121 -11.21 -4.81 -8.94
C SER A 121 -11.63 -3.36 -9.21
N VAL A 122 -10.68 -2.43 -9.47
CA VAL A 122 -11.01 -1.02 -9.68
C VAL A 122 -10.79 -0.55 -11.12
N LEU A 123 -9.87 -1.15 -11.87
CA LEU A 123 -9.49 -0.69 -13.22
C LEU A 123 -10.66 -0.65 -14.21
N PRO A 124 -11.58 -1.64 -14.28
CA PRO A 124 -12.74 -1.53 -15.17
C PRO A 124 -13.62 -0.30 -14.85
N ARG A 125 -13.74 0.06 -13.56
CA ARG A 125 -14.49 1.23 -13.12
C ARG A 125 -13.78 2.53 -13.52
N PHE A 126 -12.48 2.60 -13.34
CA PHE A 126 -11.67 3.75 -13.71
C PHE A 126 -11.69 4.00 -15.22
N ILE A 127 -11.61 2.92 -16.03
CA ILE A 127 -11.76 3.02 -17.49
C ILE A 127 -13.15 3.57 -17.87
N ALA A 128 -14.21 3.08 -17.24
CA ALA A 128 -15.57 3.57 -17.50
C ALA A 128 -15.77 5.04 -17.07
N GLN A 129 -15.11 5.43 -15.97
CA GLN A 129 -15.13 6.81 -15.45
C GLN A 129 -14.22 7.76 -16.24
N LYS A 130 -13.27 7.23 -17.02
CA LYS A 130 -12.14 7.96 -17.63
C LYS A 130 -11.35 8.78 -16.60
N ASN A 131 -11.26 8.26 -15.41
CA ASN A 131 -10.57 8.85 -14.28
C ASN A 131 -10.34 7.81 -13.20
N GLY A 132 -9.17 7.83 -12.59
CA GLY A 132 -8.82 7.00 -11.45
C GLY A 132 -7.37 7.21 -11.04
N HIS A 133 -7.02 6.80 -9.83
CA HIS A 133 -5.64 6.85 -9.38
C HIS A 133 -5.28 5.59 -8.59
N ILE A 134 -4.28 4.86 -9.03
CA ILE A 134 -3.74 3.69 -8.32
C ILE A 134 -2.39 4.08 -7.72
N VAL A 135 -2.29 3.99 -6.39
CA VAL A 135 -1.07 4.22 -5.64
C VAL A 135 -0.59 2.88 -5.07
N ASN A 136 0.56 2.41 -5.53
CA ASN A 136 1.16 1.16 -5.06
C ASN A 136 2.34 1.44 -4.10
N VAL A 137 2.26 0.91 -2.88
CA VAL A 137 3.35 1.02 -1.92
C VAL A 137 4.37 -0.08 -2.20
N ALA A 138 5.45 0.31 -2.87
CA ALA A 138 6.60 -0.53 -3.14
C ALA A 138 7.59 -0.53 -1.95
N SER A 139 8.83 -0.17 -2.18
CA SER A 139 9.93 -0.04 -1.21
C SER A 139 11.17 0.48 -1.92
N VAL A 140 12.16 1.01 -1.19
CA VAL A 140 13.53 1.13 -1.72
C VAL A 140 14.07 -0.21 -2.20
N GLY A 141 13.54 -1.34 -1.70
CA GLY A 141 13.78 -2.69 -2.21
C GLY A 141 13.30 -2.94 -3.65
N ALA A 142 12.63 -1.98 -4.29
CA ALA A 142 12.34 -1.97 -5.74
C ALA A 142 13.49 -1.35 -6.58
N HIS A 143 14.55 -0.83 -5.94
CA HIS A 143 15.67 -0.13 -6.58
C HIS A 143 17.04 -0.72 -6.20
N LEU A 144 17.06 -1.54 -5.17
CA LEU A 144 18.27 -2.23 -4.69
C LEU A 144 17.91 -3.61 -4.13
N VAL A 145 18.90 -4.48 -4.06
CA VAL A 145 18.72 -5.81 -3.46
C VAL A 145 19.69 -5.94 -2.27
N LEU A 146 19.14 -6.34 -1.12
CA LEU A 146 19.93 -6.57 0.09
C LEU A 146 20.08 -8.08 0.36
N PRO A 147 21.18 -8.50 1.00
CA PRO A 147 21.28 -9.85 1.53
C PRO A 147 20.05 -10.20 2.38
N THR A 148 19.59 -11.44 2.33
CA THR A 148 18.38 -11.97 3.00
C THR A 148 17.03 -11.46 2.48
N ALA A 149 17.01 -10.39 1.66
CA ALA A 149 15.81 -9.76 1.17
C ALA A 149 15.52 -10.05 -0.32
N ALA A 150 16.20 -11.01 -0.96
CA ALA A 150 16.11 -11.22 -2.41
C ALA A 150 14.67 -11.41 -2.91
N VAL A 151 13.88 -12.29 -2.28
CA VAL A 151 12.49 -12.54 -2.70
C VAL A 151 11.61 -11.32 -2.42
N TYR A 152 11.74 -10.70 -1.25
CA TYR A 152 11.02 -9.46 -0.93
C TYR A 152 11.33 -8.36 -1.97
N CYS A 153 12.61 -8.09 -2.23
CA CYS A 153 13.01 -7.13 -3.26
C CYS A 153 12.43 -7.50 -4.62
N GLY A 154 12.51 -8.77 -5.02
CA GLY A 154 11.89 -9.26 -6.26
C GLY A 154 10.40 -8.94 -6.36
N THR A 155 9.64 -9.08 -5.26
CA THR A 155 8.22 -8.68 -5.24
C THR A 155 8.05 -7.17 -5.40
N LYS A 156 8.93 -6.35 -4.82
CA LYS A 156 8.84 -4.89 -4.92
C LYS A 156 9.30 -4.35 -6.28
N TYR A 157 10.28 -4.98 -6.93
CA TYR A 157 10.59 -4.75 -8.34
C TYR A 157 9.41 -5.10 -9.26
N ALA A 158 8.70 -6.21 -8.98
CA ALA A 158 7.50 -6.59 -9.71
C ALA A 158 6.39 -5.53 -9.57
N VAL A 159 6.13 -5.02 -8.37
CA VAL A 159 5.16 -3.94 -8.12
C VAL A 159 5.55 -2.68 -8.90
N TRP A 160 6.83 -2.32 -8.92
CA TRP A 160 7.34 -1.21 -9.71
C TRP A 160 7.02 -1.39 -11.19
N ALA A 161 7.37 -2.55 -11.76
CA ALA A 161 7.15 -2.85 -13.18
C ALA A 161 5.66 -2.89 -13.56
N ILE A 162 4.82 -3.47 -12.70
CA ILE A 162 3.36 -3.53 -12.89
C ILE A 162 2.76 -2.11 -12.90
N THR A 163 3.21 -1.24 -11.99
CA THR A 163 2.71 0.14 -11.90
C THR A 163 3.11 0.95 -13.13
N GLU A 164 4.36 0.80 -13.57
CA GLU A 164 4.86 1.47 -14.77
C GLU A 164 4.17 0.97 -16.04
N GLY A 165 3.89 -0.35 -16.13
CA GLY A 165 3.10 -0.91 -17.23
C GLY A 165 1.69 -0.31 -17.29
N LEU A 166 0.99 -0.28 -16.15
CA LEU A 166 -0.34 0.34 -16.05
C LEU A 166 -0.34 1.80 -16.49
N ARG A 167 0.65 2.57 -16.08
CA ARG A 167 0.81 3.98 -16.46
C ARG A 167 0.95 4.16 -17.99
N GLN A 168 1.66 3.24 -18.65
CA GLN A 168 1.88 3.31 -20.10
C GLN A 168 0.67 2.86 -20.93
N GLU A 169 -0.25 2.12 -20.35
CA GLU A 169 -1.45 1.61 -21.01
C GLU A 169 -2.63 2.58 -20.98
N HIS A 170 -2.60 3.62 -20.11
CA HIS A 170 -3.73 4.52 -19.87
C HIS A 170 -3.31 5.99 -19.78
N ASP A 171 -3.97 6.84 -20.56
CA ASP A 171 -3.75 8.30 -20.57
C ASP A 171 -4.66 9.06 -19.58
N ASP A 172 -5.69 8.40 -19.05
CA ASP A 172 -6.73 8.95 -18.20
C ASP A 172 -6.77 8.35 -16.79
N ILE A 173 -5.82 7.43 -16.48
CA ILE A 173 -5.68 6.80 -15.17
C ILE A 173 -4.27 7.06 -14.64
N ARG A 174 -4.16 7.66 -13.46
CA ARG A 174 -2.86 7.92 -12.83
C ARG A 174 -2.34 6.68 -12.10
N ALA A 175 -1.03 6.49 -12.13
CA ALA A 175 -0.37 5.40 -11.44
C ALA A 175 0.90 5.87 -10.74
N THR A 176 0.90 5.78 -9.41
CA THR A 176 2.01 6.25 -8.56
C THR A 176 2.65 5.09 -7.81
N ILE A 177 3.98 5.11 -7.75
CA ILE A 177 4.78 4.25 -6.89
C ILE A 177 5.25 5.06 -5.69
N ILE A 178 4.97 4.58 -4.48
CA ILE A 178 5.60 5.08 -3.26
C ILE A 178 6.63 4.06 -2.81
N SER A 179 7.89 4.48 -2.70
CA SER A 179 9.04 3.64 -2.35
C SER A 179 9.62 4.04 -0.97
N PRO A 180 9.06 3.52 0.14
CA PRO A 180 9.56 3.79 1.48
C PRO A 180 10.94 3.14 1.72
N GLY A 181 11.81 3.86 2.43
CA GLY A 181 12.92 3.27 3.19
C GLY A 181 12.44 2.62 4.48
N VAL A 182 13.37 2.31 5.38
CA VAL A 182 13.03 1.71 6.68
C VAL A 182 12.04 2.61 7.43
N THR A 183 10.89 2.04 7.78
CA THR A 183 9.77 2.73 8.44
C THR A 183 9.37 1.95 9.71
N ALA A 184 9.09 2.66 10.80
CA ALA A 184 8.69 2.07 12.09
C ALA A 184 7.27 1.51 12.01
N THR A 185 7.16 0.26 11.63
CA THR A 185 5.90 -0.48 11.47
C THR A 185 6.02 -1.90 12.00
N GLU A 186 4.91 -2.63 12.06
CA GLU A 186 4.89 -4.07 12.37
C GLU A 186 5.45 -4.95 11.21
N LEU A 187 5.75 -4.37 10.04
CA LEU A 187 6.25 -5.09 8.88
C LEU A 187 7.61 -5.75 9.18
N GLY A 188 7.67 -7.07 9.15
CA GLY A 188 8.86 -7.86 9.50
C GLY A 188 8.94 -8.30 10.97
N ASP A 189 7.91 -8.05 11.78
CA ASP A 189 7.83 -8.62 13.14
C ASP A 189 7.67 -10.15 13.12
N ASP A 190 7.26 -10.69 11.98
CA ASP A 190 7.10 -12.11 11.69
C ASP A 190 8.32 -12.75 11.00
N ILE A 191 9.48 -12.09 11.02
CA ILE A 191 10.73 -12.67 10.51
C ILE A 191 11.13 -13.84 11.41
N SER A 192 11.20 -15.02 10.83
CA SER A 192 11.46 -16.27 11.54
C SER A 192 12.97 -16.59 11.71
N ASP A 193 13.85 -15.85 11.02
CA ASP A 193 15.30 -15.96 11.17
C ASP A 193 15.79 -15.02 12.28
N PRO A 194 16.38 -15.55 13.39
CA PRO A 194 16.74 -14.72 14.54
C PRO A 194 17.84 -13.68 14.24
N GLN A 195 18.76 -13.98 13.34
CA GLN A 195 19.84 -13.06 12.99
C GLN A 195 19.30 -11.90 12.13
N VAL A 196 18.41 -12.21 11.19
CA VAL A 196 17.74 -11.21 10.34
C VAL A 196 16.80 -10.33 11.17
N ALA A 197 16.05 -10.92 12.11
CA ALA A 197 15.20 -10.17 13.03
C ALA A 197 16.00 -9.20 13.90
N ALA A 198 17.16 -9.63 14.41
CA ALA A 198 18.06 -8.75 15.18
C ALA A 198 18.59 -7.59 14.33
N ALA A 199 19.04 -7.86 13.10
CA ALA A 199 19.52 -6.84 12.16
C ALA A 199 18.42 -5.82 11.82
N LEU A 200 17.17 -6.27 11.59
CA LEU A 200 16.05 -5.38 11.35
C LEU A 200 15.77 -4.46 12.53
N LYS A 201 15.86 -4.99 13.76
CA LYS A 201 15.67 -4.20 14.99
C LYS A 201 16.71 -3.06 15.09
N GLU A 202 17.94 -3.32 14.68
CA GLU A 202 18.99 -2.30 14.63
C GLU A 202 18.71 -1.24 13.56
N TRP A 203 18.30 -1.65 12.36
CA TRP A 203 17.94 -0.72 11.28
C TRP A 203 16.75 0.19 11.67
N ARG A 204 15.79 -0.34 12.41
CA ARG A 204 14.62 0.42 12.89
C ARG A 204 14.97 1.58 13.82
N GLN A 205 16.15 1.63 14.42
CA GLN A 205 16.56 2.76 15.26
C GLN A 205 16.67 4.08 14.47
N LYS A 206 16.83 4.01 13.15
CA LYS A 206 16.91 5.17 12.25
C LYS A 206 15.76 5.20 11.24
N SER A 207 14.62 4.68 11.62
CA SER A 207 13.48 4.56 10.73
C SER A 207 12.68 5.86 10.60
N LEU A 208 11.97 6.00 9.49
CA LEU A 208 10.91 6.99 9.33
C LEU A 208 9.71 6.64 10.22
N THR A 209 8.92 7.63 10.58
CA THR A 209 7.56 7.39 11.09
C THR A 209 6.61 7.05 9.93
N PRO A 210 5.57 6.26 10.15
CA PRO A 210 4.56 5.97 9.13
C PRO A 210 3.92 7.23 8.51
N ASP A 211 3.79 8.30 9.30
CA ASP A 211 3.22 9.58 8.84
C ASP A 211 4.04 10.24 7.74
N ALA A 212 5.36 10.01 7.70
CA ALA A 212 6.20 10.53 6.61
C ALA A 212 5.80 9.92 5.25
N ILE A 213 5.43 8.64 5.25
CA ILE A 213 4.98 7.95 4.05
C ILE A 213 3.52 8.32 3.73
N ALA A 214 2.67 8.46 4.76
CA ALA A 214 1.29 8.93 4.58
C ALA A 214 1.22 10.30 3.90
N ARG A 215 2.10 11.24 4.28
CA ARG A 215 2.22 12.55 3.60
C ARG A 215 2.68 12.42 2.14
N ALA A 216 3.56 11.48 1.81
CA ALA A 216 3.97 11.24 0.42
C ALA A 216 2.81 10.68 -0.42
N ILE A 217 2.02 9.75 0.13
CA ILE A 217 0.81 9.24 -0.49
C ILE A 217 -0.20 10.39 -0.69
N ARG A 218 -0.44 11.20 0.34
CA ARG A 218 -1.29 12.37 0.23
C ARG A 218 -0.80 13.33 -0.86
N PHE A 219 0.49 13.65 -0.89
CA PHE A 219 1.07 14.52 -1.92
C PHE A 219 0.75 14.02 -3.34
N ALA A 220 0.91 12.72 -3.61
CA ALA A 220 0.60 12.14 -4.91
C ALA A 220 -0.89 12.23 -5.25
N LEU A 221 -1.78 11.95 -4.28
CA LEU A 221 -3.22 11.96 -4.47
C LEU A 221 -3.80 13.39 -4.60
N ASP A 222 -3.17 14.39 -3.99
CA ASP A 222 -3.65 15.79 -3.93
C ASP A 222 -3.23 16.64 -5.15
N GLN A 223 -2.64 16.01 -6.17
CA GLN A 223 -2.26 16.73 -7.39
C GLN A 223 -3.50 17.06 -8.25
N PRO A 224 -3.45 18.16 -9.02
CA PRO A 224 -4.48 18.49 -9.99
C PRO A 224 -4.69 17.37 -11.04
N ASP A 225 -5.87 17.31 -11.62
CA ASP A 225 -6.14 16.44 -12.76
C ASP A 225 -5.16 16.75 -13.90
N GLY A 226 -4.62 15.69 -14.53
CA GLY A 226 -3.60 15.79 -15.58
C GLY A 226 -2.16 15.91 -15.06
N VAL A 227 -1.95 15.89 -13.73
CA VAL A 227 -0.62 15.76 -13.13
C VAL A 227 -0.48 14.37 -12.52
N ASP A 228 0.41 13.56 -13.07
CA ASP A 228 0.74 12.22 -12.58
C ASP A 228 2.11 12.23 -11.91
N VAL A 229 2.15 11.97 -10.60
CA VAL A 229 3.39 11.78 -9.84
C VAL A 229 3.76 10.30 -9.94
N ASN A 230 4.69 9.98 -10.81
CA ASN A 230 4.97 8.58 -11.15
C ASN A 230 5.68 7.83 -10.02
N GLU A 231 6.59 8.49 -9.30
CA GLU A 231 7.30 7.87 -8.18
C GLU A 231 7.71 8.87 -7.10
N VAL A 232 7.63 8.43 -5.83
CA VAL A 232 8.16 9.15 -4.67
C VAL A 232 8.97 8.19 -3.82
N ILE A 233 10.29 8.44 -3.72
CA ILE A 233 11.20 7.68 -2.85
C ILE A 233 11.43 8.47 -1.57
N VAL A 234 11.12 7.87 -0.41
CA VAL A 234 11.25 8.51 0.89
C VAL A 234 12.19 7.70 1.78
N ARG A 235 13.33 8.27 2.15
CA ARG A 235 14.36 7.63 2.98
C ARG A 235 14.63 8.42 4.25
N PRO A 236 15.02 7.74 5.36
CA PRO A 236 15.61 8.44 6.50
C PRO A 236 16.91 9.13 6.09
N THR A 237 17.11 10.36 6.52
CA THR A 237 18.35 11.13 6.21
C THR A 237 19.59 10.46 6.79
N ALA A 238 19.44 9.70 7.89
CA ALA A 238 20.52 9.01 8.57
C ALA A 238 20.79 7.57 8.06
N ALA A 239 20.03 7.08 7.09
CA ALA A 239 20.22 5.75 6.52
C ALA A 239 21.00 5.86 5.21
N ASN A 240 22.21 5.35 5.20
CA ASN A 240 23.08 5.27 4.02
C ASN A 240 22.70 4.02 3.17
N MET A 241 21.48 3.96 2.67
CA MET A 241 21.00 2.91 1.75
C MET A 241 20.42 3.53 0.49
#